data_eb00071709d8f2a4b8340e083a705b23
#
_entry.id   eb00071709d8f2a4b8340e083a705b23
#
_cell.length_a   1.000
_cell.length_b   1.000
_cell.length_c   1.000
_cell.angle_alpha   90.00
_cell.angle_beta   90.00
_cell.angle_gamma   90.00
#
_symmetry.space_group_name_H-M   'P 1'
#
loop_
_entity.id
_entity.type
_entity.pdbx_description
1 polymer ?
#
loop_
_entity_poly.entity_id
_entity_poly.type
_entity_poly.pdbx_seq_one_letter_code
_entity_poly.pdbx_strand_id
1 'polypeptide(L)'
;MPRHRTLENSFAFNRPTLVLVVLALVCALGLAGCTKGGGSGLHVKSPATGEKDVPVKSSYAYAVTKTFTDITGKMTTASAYNTDAANYDLDATNFAMTLDKPLTSDDQVRVMFSLIGEQGTDEKAPLKAGTYSAKADKFMKVETVGIVSRKGGADNKVWLDRGTLTGEVKVTSASADEISGEIDVSAGDTSIKGSFTAKILKRK
;
A
#
# COMPACT_ATOMS: atom_id res chain seq x y z
N MET A 1 -37.76 22.20 76.54
CA MET A 1 -37.52 21.14 75.54
C MET A 1 -37.21 21.77 74.17
N PRO A 2 -35.98 21.85 73.78
CA PRO A 2 -35.61 22.34 72.45
C PRO A 2 -35.46 21.15 71.44
N ARG A 3 -36.07 21.32 70.25
CA ARG A 3 -35.97 20.37 69.11
C ARG A 3 -34.69 20.58 68.37
N HIS A 4 -33.87 19.53 68.28
CA HIS A 4 -32.71 19.46 67.36
C HIS A 4 -33.25 19.34 65.94
N ARG A 5 -32.80 20.22 65.00
CA ARG A 5 -32.90 20.10 63.58
C ARG A 5 -31.56 19.55 63.04
N THR A 6 -31.60 18.35 62.57
CA THR A 6 -30.50 17.76 61.76
C THR A 6 -30.59 18.31 60.33
N LEU A 7 -29.51 18.97 59.87
CA LEU A 7 -29.30 19.38 58.49
C LEU A 7 -28.63 18.23 57.77
N GLU A 8 -29.39 17.51 56.92
CA GLU A 8 -28.81 16.59 55.95
C GLU A 8 -28.34 17.39 54.74
N ASN A 9 -27.01 17.52 54.55
CA ASN A 9 -26.43 18.02 53.34
C ASN A 9 -26.36 16.89 52.28
N SER A 10 -27.33 16.86 51.39
CA SER A 10 -27.36 15.97 50.26
C SER A 10 -26.49 16.56 49.14
N PHE A 11 -25.26 16.09 49.00
CA PHE A 11 -24.46 16.38 47.80
C PHE A 11 -24.97 15.52 46.62
N ALA A 12 -25.82 16.11 45.79
CA ALA A 12 -26.22 15.53 44.55
C ALA A 12 -25.05 15.62 43.54
N PHE A 13 -24.33 14.53 43.39
CA PHE A 13 -23.33 14.39 42.33
C PHE A 13 -24.02 14.32 40.96
N ASN A 14 -23.85 15.35 40.18
CA ASN A 14 -24.48 15.49 38.84
C ASN A 14 -23.84 14.52 37.87
N ARG A 15 -24.45 13.35 37.66
CA ARG A 15 -24.00 12.25 36.79
C ARG A 15 -23.69 12.62 35.32
N PRO A 16 -24.27 13.67 34.67
CA PRO A 16 -23.96 13.99 33.28
C PRO A 16 -22.56 14.56 33.05
N THR A 17 -21.98 15.24 34.04
CA THR A 17 -20.65 15.85 33.90
C THR A 17 -19.52 14.83 33.84
N LEU A 18 -19.67 13.70 34.53
CA LEU A 18 -18.65 12.63 34.53
C LEU A 18 -18.60 11.87 33.18
N VAL A 19 -19.74 11.68 32.54
CA VAL A 19 -19.82 10.99 31.22
C VAL A 19 -19.18 11.83 30.12
N LEU A 20 -19.34 13.16 30.19
CA LEU A 20 -18.76 14.07 29.19
C LEU A 20 -17.24 14.15 29.27
N VAL A 21 -16.66 14.09 30.47
CA VAL A 21 -15.20 14.10 30.69
C VAL A 21 -14.57 12.79 30.22
N VAL A 22 -15.24 11.64 30.44
CA VAL A 22 -14.73 10.34 29.96
C VAL A 22 -14.80 10.24 28.44
N LEU A 23 -15.87 10.77 27.82
CA LEU A 23 -15.99 10.78 26.35
C LEU A 23 -14.94 11.68 25.68
N ALA A 24 -14.63 12.84 26.28
CA ALA A 24 -13.59 13.74 25.80
C ALA A 24 -12.18 13.12 25.92
N LEU A 25 -11.91 12.32 26.97
CA LEU A 25 -10.63 11.66 27.17
C LEU A 25 -10.41 10.51 26.19
N VAL A 26 -11.45 9.78 25.81
CA VAL A 26 -11.38 8.68 24.82
C VAL A 26 -11.17 9.24 23.41
N CYS A 27 -11.75 10.41 23.07
CA CYS A 27 -11.49 11.07 21.78
C CYS A 27 -10.07 11.65 21.67
N ALA A 28 -9.45 12.06 22.79
CA ALA A 28 -8.09 12.60 22.79
C ALA A 28 -7.02 11.51 22.59
N LEU A 29 -7.29 10.26 22.97
CA LEU A 29 -6.37 9.13 22.76
C LEU A 29 -6.45 8.53 21.35
N GLY A 30 -7.49 8.84 20.57
CA GLY A 30 -7.66 8.37 19.19
C GLY A 30 -6.95 9.24 18.13
N LEU A 31 -6.44 10.43 18.48
CA LEU A 31 -5.80 11.37 17.56
C LEU A 31 -4.26 11.39 17.64
N ALA A 32 -3.64 10.54 18.45
CA ALA A 32 -2.20 10.30 18.45
C ALA A 32 -1.79 9.26 17.40
N GLY A 33 -2.57 9.10 16.32
CA GLY A 33 -2.18 8.39 15.10
C GLY A 33 -1.20 9.25 14.33
N CYS A 34 0.05 8.92 14.47
CA CYS A 34 1.25 9.44 13.85
C CYS A 34 1.04 10.05 12.46
N THR A 35 0.96 11.37 12.38
CA THR A 35 1.45 12.11 11.23
C THR A 35 2.98 12.21 11.33
N LYS A 36 3.67 11.08 11.32
CA LYS A 36 5.02 11.07 10.77
C LYS A 36 4.82 11.26 9.28
N GLY A 37 5.27 12.38 8.76
CA GLY A 37 5.57 12.56 7.33
C GLY A 37 6.64 11.53 6.97
N GLY A 38 6.22 10.26 6.88
CA GLY A 38 7.08 9.16 6.51
C GLY A 38 7.25 9.22 5.01
N GLY A 39 8.45 9.56 4.55
CA GLY A 39 8.84 9.30 3.19
C GLY A 39 8.54 7.84 2.86
N SER A 40 8.11 7.58 1.62
CA SER A 40 7.91 6.21 1.15
C SER A 40 9.18 5.39 1.33
N GLY A 41 9.07 4.21 1.90
CA GLY A 41 10.20 3.32 2.13
C GLY A 41 9.75 1.88 2.19
N LEU A 42 10.55 1.00 1.58
CA LEU A 42 10.29 -0.43 1.53
C LEU A 42 11.42 -1.17 2.22
N HIS A 43 11.07 -2.21 2.95
CA HIS A 43 12.00 -3.21 3.47
C HIS A 43 11.90 -4.45 2.61
N VAL A 44 13.00 -4.84 1.99
CA VAL A 44 13.07 -5.97 1.05
C VAL A 44 14.01 -7.03 1.62
N LYS A 45 13.53 -8.26 1.63
CA LYS A 45 14.34 -9.44 1.95
C LYS A 45 14.25 -10.44 0.81
N SER A 46 15.37 -10.88 0.27
CA SER A 46 15.40 -11.96 -0.72
C SER A 46 16.79 -12.61 -0.77
N PRO A 47 16.91 -13.86 -1.25
CA PRO A 47 18.22 -14.49 -1.45
C PRO A 47 19.13 -13.70 -2.39
N ALA A 48 18.56 -12.98 -3.36
CA ALA A 48 19.32 -12.21 -4.34
C ALA A 48 19.82 -10.85 -3.79
N THR A 49 19.02 -10.17 -2.97
CA THR A 49 19.36 -8.83 -2.43
C THR A 49 19.95 -8.89 -1.03
N GLY A 50 19.76 -10.00 -0.29
CA GLY A 50 19.83 -10.01 1.16
C GLY A 50 18.64 -9.26 1.78
N GLU A 51 18.83 -8.74 2.98
CA GLU A 51 17.87 -7.89 3.69
C GLU A 51 18.30 -6.44 3.56
N LYS A 52 17.40 -5.56 3.10
CA LYS A 52 17.75 -4.18 2.72
C LYS A 52 16.58 -3.22 2.90
N ASP A 53 16.85 -2.07 3.49
CA ASP A 53 15.96 -0.92 3.45
C ASP A 53 16.12 -0.17 2.12
N VAL A 54 15.00 0.10 1.47
CA VAL A 54 14.90 0.75 0.17
C VAL A 54 14.13 2.06 0.34
N PRO A 55 14.83 3.18 0.65
CA PRO A 55 14.18 4.50 0.67
C PRO A 55 13.72 4.82 -0.75
N VAL A 56 12.41 4.95 -0.95
CA VAL A 56 11.84 5.20 -2.27
C VAL A 56 12.14 6.62 -2.70
N LYS A 57 12.99 6.77 -3.72
CA LYS A 57 13.36 8.06 -4.33
C LYS A 57 12.42 8.43 -5.47
N SER A 58 12.00 7.47 -6.27
CA SER A 58 11.00 7.66 -7.30
C SER A 58 10.05 6.47 -7.37
N SER A 59 8.77 6.75 -7.65
CA SER A 59 7.77 5.71 -7.85
C SER A 59 6.73 6.18 -8.85
N TYR A 60 6.42 5.30 -9.81
CA TYR A 60 5.45 5.56 -10.86
C TYR A 60 4.53 4.36 -11.04
N ALA A 61 3.30 4.65 -11.45
CA ALA A 61 2.32 3.66 -11.84
C ALA A 61 1.75 4.01 -13.22
N TYR A 62 1.32 3.01 -13.95
CA TYR A 62 0.53 3.20 -15.17
C TYR A 62 -0.63 2.22 -15.20
N ALA A 63 -1.78 2.71 -15.69
CA ALA A 63 -2.99 1.93 -15.79
C ALA A 63 -3.09 1.24 -17.14
N VAL A 64 -3.65 0.03 -17.13
CA VAL A 64 -4.07 -0.72 -18.33
C VAL A 64 -5.41 -1.38 -18.05
N THR A 65 -6.18 -1.64 -19.11
CA THR A 65 -7.38 -2.48 -19.01
C THR A 65 -6.99 -3.95 -19.11
N LYS A 66 -7.38 -4.74 -18.13
CA LYS A 66 -7.23 -6.19 -18.16
C LYS A 66 -8.58 -6.86 -18.44
N THR A 67 -8.59 -7.81 -19.35
CA THR A 67 -9.79 -8.58 -19.73
C THR A 67 -9.68 -9.99 -19.19
N PHE A 68 -10.77 -10.46 -18.59
CA PHE A 68 -10.96 -11.83 -18.10
C PHE A 68 -12.11 -12.48 -18.87
N THR A 69 -11.89 -13.67 -19.37
CA THR A 69 -12.93 -14.49 -20.01
C THR A 69 -13.25 -15.67 -19.12
N ASP A 70 -14.51 -15.91 -18.82
CA ASP A 70 -14.95 -17.08 -18.07
C ASP A 70 -15.15 -18.29 -18.99
N ILE A 71 -15.50 -19.43 -18.41
CA ILE A 71 -15.71 -20.70 -19.13
C ILE A 71 -16.89 -20.66 -20.09
N THR A 72 -17.77 -19.66 -19.98
CA THR A 72 -18.93 -19.47 -20.89
C THR A 72 -18.60 -18.50 -22.04
N GLY A 73 -17.38 -17.96 -22.06
CA GLY A 73 -16.97 -16.95 -23.04
C GLY A 73 -17.37 -15.52 -22.66
N LYS A 74 -17.98 -15.29 -21.49
CA LYS A 74 -18.33 -13.95 -21.01
C LYS A 74 -17.07 -13.18 -20.62
N MET A 75 -16.93 -12.00 -21.19
CA MET A 75 -15.81 -11.11 -20.95
C MET A 75 -16.14 -10.13 -19.82
N THR A 76 -15.15 -9.85 -18.98
CA THR A 76 -15.22 -8.86 -17.89
C THR A 76 -13.89 -8.13 -17.83
N THR A 77 -13.92 -6.83 -17.58
CA THR A 77 -12.71 -6.02 -17.48
C THR A 77 -12.42 -5.60 -16.04
N ALA A 78 -11.20 -5.19 -15.80
CA ALA A 78 -10.78 -4.47 -14.61
C ALA A 78 -9.63 -3.52 -14.96
N SER A 79 -9.53 -2.41 -14.25
CA SER A 79 -8.31 -1.61 -14.24
C SER A 79 -7.16 -2.43 -13.64
N ALA A 80 -5.98 -2.34 -14.23
CA ALA A 80 -4.77 -2.92 -13.66
C ALA A 80 -3.69 -1.85 -13.59
N TYR A 81 -3.07 -1.70 -12.43
CA TYR A 81 -2.03 -0.70 -12.18
C TYR A 81 -0.69 -1.39 -11.96
N ASN A 82 0.22 -1.17 -12.89
CA ASN A 82 1.60 -1.63 -12.76
C ASN A 82 2.41 -0.53 -12.11
N THR A 83 3.02 -0.83 -10.96
CA THR A 83 3.73 0.13 -10.11
C THR A 83 5.18 -0.28 -9.98
N ASP A 84 6.07 0.68 -10.13
CA ASP A 84 7.50 0.56 -9.88
C ASP A 84 7.93 1.58 -8.81
N ALA A 85 8.64 1.11 -7.79
CA ALA A 85 9.21 1.93 -6.71
C ALA A 85 10.71 1.64 -6.59
N ALA A 86 11.54 2.69 -6.65
CA ALA A 86 12.98 2.56 -6.70
C ALA A 86 13.70 3.53 -5.76
N ASN A 87 14.87 3.14 -5.28
CA ASN A 87 15.77 4.03 -4.54
C ASN A 87 16.68 4.89 -5.43
N TYR A 88 16.39 4.96 -6.71
CA TYR A 88 17.06 5.79 -7.71
C TYR A 88 16.04 6.46 -8.62
N ASP A 89 16.47 7.41 -9.46
CA ASP A 89 15.57 8.14 -10.34
C ASP A 89 15.12 7.26 -11.52
N LEU A 90 13.82 7.09 -11.66
CA LEU A 90 13.17 6.50 -12.83
C LEU A 90 12.80 7.60 -13.82
N ASP A 91 13.08 7.41 -15.10
CA ASP A 91 12.74 8.37 -16.16
C ASP A 91 11.24 8.25 -16.53
N ALA A 92 10.45 9.22 -16.06
CA ALA A 92 9.00 9.25 -16.32
C ALA A 92 8.65 9.53 -17.79
N THR A 93 9.56 10.16 -18.58
CA THR A 93 9.28 10.54 -19.97
C THR A 93 9.40 9.37 -20.94
N ASN A 94 10.27 8.41 -20.60
CA ASN A 94 10.50 7.18 -21.34
C ASN A 94 10.33 5.95 -20.41
N PHE A 95 9.25 5.93 -19.67
CA PHE A 95 9.07 4.99 -18.58
C PHE A 95 9.24 3.52 -18.98
N ALA A 96 8.63 3.10 -20.08
CA ALA A 96 8.77 1.74 -20.57
C ALA A 96 10.21 1.36 -20.90
N MET A 97 10.99 2.28 -21.53
CA MET A 97 12.40 2.05 -21.85
C MET A 97 13.31 2.13 -20.61
N THR A 98 12.91 2.87 -19.58
CA THR A 98 13.70 2.97 -18.33
C THR A 98 13.67 1.66 -17.55
N LEU A 99 12.58 0.92 -17.64
CA LEU A 99 12.45 -0.37 -16.96
C LEU A 99 13.39 -1.44 -17.54
N ASP A 100 13.82 -1.28 -18.79
CA ASP A 100 14.75 -2.20 -19.45
C ASP A 100 16.22 -1.78 -19.33
N LYS A 101 16.48 -0.56 -18.82
CA LYS A 101 17.87 -0.13 -18.59
C LYS A 101 18.49 -0.90 -17.43
N PRO A 102 19.75 -1.39 -17.57
CA PRO A 102 20.49 -2.00 -16.49
C PRO A 102 20.66 -1.05 -15.32
N LEU A 103 20.68 -1.59 -14.11
CA LEU A 103 21.06 -0.85 -12.93
C LEU A 103 22.54 -0.44 -13.02
N THR A 104 22.90 0.71 -12.48
CA THR A 104 24.25 1.27 -12.59
C THR A 104 25.10 1.07 -11.34
N SER A 105 24.48 0.67 -10.21
CA SER A 105 25.15 0.52 -8.91
C SER A 105 24.54 -0.63 -8.12
N ASP A 106 25.36 -1.33 -7.33
CA ASP A 106 24.98 -2.51 -6.53
C ASP A 106 24.05 -2.16 -5.35
N ASP A 107 23.90 -0.88 -5.01
CA ASP A 107 22.93 -0.40 -4.00
C ASP A 107 21.54 -0.13 -4.58
N GLN A 108 21.39 -0.08 -5.90
CA GLN A 108 20.11 0.15 -6.56
C GLN A 108 19.18 -1.04 -6.44
N VAL A 109 17.94 -0.74 -6.04
CA VAL A 109 16.83 -1.70 -5.96
C VAL A 109 15.58 -1.07 -6.53
N ARG A 110 14.83 -1.87 -7.29
CA ARG A 110 13.49 -1.54 -7.76
C ARG A 110 12.52 -2.67 -7.39
N VAL A 111 11.44 -2.30 -6.77
CA VAL A 111 10.29 -3.18 -6.49
C VAL A 111 9.21 -2.90 -7.51
N MET A 112 8.68 -3.95 -8.10
CA MET A 112 7.59 -3.90 -9.08
C MET A 112 6.40 -4.68 -8.55
N PHE A 113 5.21 -4.15 -8.70
CA PHE A 113 3.99 -4.91 -8.38
C PHE A 113 2.81 -4.46 -9.24
N SER A 114 1.85 -5.36 -9.48
CA SER A 114 0.62 -5.02 -10.17
C SER A 114 -0.61 -5.34 -9.32
N LEU A 115 -1.57 -4.40 -9.36
CA LEU A 115 -2.84 -4.47 -8.66
C LEU A 115 -3.97 -4.54 -9.68
N ILE A 116 -4.85 -5.53 -9.54
CA ILE A 116 -6.08 -5.63 -10.31
C ILE A 116 -7.20 -4.97 -9.51
N GLY A 117 -7.86 -3.99 -10.09
CA GLY A 117 -8.95 -3.25 -9.48
C GLY A 117 -10.28 -4.02 -9.41
N GLU A 118 -11.36 -3.26 -9.30
CA GLU A 118 -12.71 -3.82 -9.21
C GLU A 118 -13.19 -4.35 -10.57
N GLN A 119 -14.10 -5.30 -10.51
CA GLN A 119 -14.76 -5.83 -11.70
C GLN A 119 -15.55 -4.74 -12.46
N GLY A 120 -15.47 -4.74 -13.78
CA GLY A 120 -16.19 -3.81 -14.65
C GLY A 120 -15.53 -2.45 -14.80
N THR A 121 -14.30 -2.27 -14.30
CA THR A 121 -13.50 -1.06 -14.48
C THR A 121 -12.55 -1.19 -15.67
N ASP A 122 -11.91 -0.08 -16.07
CA ASP A 122 -10.91 0.01 -17.13
C ASP A 122 -9.75 0.93 -16.70
N GLU A 123 -8.79 1.20 -17.58
CA GLU A 123 -7.63 2.04 -17.31
C GLU A 123 -7.95 3.51 -16.97
N LYS A 124 -9.19 3.98 -17.19
CA LYS A 124 -9.62 5.33 -16.86
C LYS A 124 -10.15 5.43 -15.44
N ALA A 125 -10.54 4.30 -14.86
CA ALA A 125 -11.03 4.24 -13.48
C ALA A 125 -9.85 4.24 -12.49
N PRO A 126 -9.80 5.16 -11.52
CA PRO A 126 -8.81 5.07 -10.44
C PRO A 126 -8.99 3.78 -9.65
N LEU A 127 -7.91 3.29 -9.04
CA LEU A 127 -8.04 2.20 -8.06
C LEU A 127 -8.94 2.65 -6.91
N LYS A 128 -9.69 1.72 -6.35
CA LYS A 128 -10.43 1.95 -5.11
C LYS A 128 -9.49 1.82 -3.92
N ALA A 129 -9.60 2.71 -2.94
CA ALA A 129 -8.95 2.51 -1.65
C ALA A 129 -9.49 1.22 -0.99
N GLY A 130 -8.60 0.43 -0.42
CA GLY A 130 -8.94 -0.88 0.15
C GLY A 130 -7.81 -1.88 0.07
N THR A 131 -8.12 -3.12 0.43
CA THR A 131 -7.15 -4.22 0.46
C THR A 131 -7.16 -5.02 -0.83
N TYR A 132 -6.00 -5.19 -1.41
CA TYR A 132 -5.71 -6.04 -2.56
C TYR A 132 -4.97 -7.28 -2.09
N SER A 133 -5.62 -8.43 -2.12
CA SER A 133 -5.04 -9.66 -1.57
C SER A 133 -4.30 -10.47 -2.63
N ALA A 134 -3.16 -11.05 -2.28
CA ALA A 134 -2.46 -12.01 -3.12
C ALA A 134 -3.30 -13.29 -3.37
N LYS A 135 -4.20 -13.63 -2.45
CA LYS A 135 -5.07 -14.82 -2.53
C LYS A 135 -6.43 -14.54 -3.16
N ALA A 136 -6.75 -13.30 -3.52
CA ALA A 136 -7.97 -13.00 -4.27
C ALA A 136 -7.98 -13.73 -5.62
N ASP A 137 -9.17 -14.12 -6.09
CA ASP A 137 -9.29 -14.87 -7.35
C ASP A 137 -8.91 -14.00 -8.55
N LYS A 138 -9.67 -12.95 -8.85
CA LYS A 138 -9.50 -12.12 -10.05
C LYS A 138 -9.38 -10.64 -9.78
N PHE A 139 -10.22 -10.11 -8.87
CA PHE A 139 -10.37 -8.68 -8.61
C PHE A 139 -9.90 -8.32 -7.21
N MET A 140 -9.58 -7.07 -6.96
CA MET A 140 -8.97 -6.58 -5.72
C MET A 140 -7.74 -7.43 -5.34
N LYS A 141 -6.87 -7.64 -6.33
CA LYS A 141 -5.81 -8.64 -6.29
C LYS A 141 -4.43 -8.05 -6.47
N VAL A 142 -3.47 -8.54 -5.69
CA VAL A 142 -2.05 -8.42 -6.02
C VAL A 142 -1.73 -9.52 -7.04
N GLU A 143 -1.43 -9.13 -8.28
CA GLU A 143 -1.25 -10.09 -9.37
C GLU A 143 0.19 -10.54 -9.53
N THR A 144 1.11 -9.59 -9.57
CA THR A 144 2.54 -9.86 -9.71
C THR A 144 3.33 -9.01 -8.73
N VAL A 145 4.45 -9.55 -8.26
CA VAL A 145 5.42 -8.82 -7.45
C VAL A 145 6.81 -9.25 -7.90
N GLY A 146 7.71 -8.30 -8.04
CA GLY A 146 9.09 -8.57 -8.45
C GLY A 146 10.07 -7.59 -7.83
N ILE A 147 11.34 -8.00 -7.82
CA ILE A 147 12.47 -7.22 -7.35
C ILE A 147 13.52 -7.23 -8.44
N VAL A 148 14.07 -6.07 -8.77
CA VAL A 148 15.29 -5.95 -9.55
C VAL A 148 16.36 -5.35 -8.66
N SER A 149 17.51 -6.00 -8.58
CA SER A 149 18.67 -5.55 -7.82
C SER A 149 19.93 -5.81 -8.62
N ARG A 150 21.02 -5.15 -8.27
CA ARG A 150 22.34 -5.40 -8.86
C ARG A 150 23.27 -5.97 -7.80
N LYS A 151 24.09 -6.94 -8.19
CA LYS A 151 25.12 -7.51 -7.32
C LYS A 151 26.31 -7.96 -8.15
N GLY A 152 27.50 -7.49 -7.81
CA GLY A 152 28.73 -7.85 -8.51
C GLY A 152 28.72 -7.46 -9.99
N GLY A 153 28.09 -6.35 -10.34
CA GLY A 153 28.03 -5.84 -11.70
C GLY A 153 26.93 -6.46 -12.58
N ALA A 154 26.15 -7.43 -12.07
CA ALA A 154 25.07 -8.08 -12.81
C ALA A 154 23.69 -7.78 -12.19
N ASP A 155 22.70 -7.55 -13.04
CA ASP A 155 21.32 -7.36 -12.62
C ASP A 155 20.67 -8.70 -12.33
N ASN A 156 19.99 -8.77 -11.19
CA ASN A 156 19.18 -9.90 -10.77
C ASN A 156 17.72 -9.47 -10.75
N LYS A 157 16.86 -10.18 -11.48
CA LYS A 157 15.42 -9.99 -11.49
C LYS A 157 14.75 -11.21 -10.90
N VAL A 158 14.05 -11.01 -9.79
CA VAL A 158 13.31 -12.06 -9.07
C VAL A 158 11.83 -11.73 -9.15
N TRP A 159 11.04 -12.65 -9.71
CA TRP A 159 9.58 -12.62 -9.63
C TRP A 159 9.14 -13.53 -8.49
N LEU A 160 8.28 -13.02 -7.61
CA LEU A 160 7.67 -13.83 -6.58
C LEU A 160 6.69 -14.82 -7.23
N ASP A 161 6.82 -16.09 -6.83
CA ASP A 161 5.95 -17.13 -7.38
C ASP A 161 4.49 -16.91 -6.94
N ARG A 162 3.61 -16.79 -7.91
CA ARG A 162 2.17 -16.55 -7.71
C ARG A 162 1.49 -17.64 -6.90
N GLY A 163 1.94 -18.89 -7.02
CA GLY A 163 1.40 -20.04 -6.29
C GLY A 163 1.61 -19.93 -4.78
N THR A 164 2.77 -19.41 -4.39
CA THR A 164 3.18 -19.23 -2.99
C THR A 164 3.04 -17.80 -2.47
N LEU A 165 2.68 -16.84 -3.34
CA LEU A 165 2.49 -15.43 -2.94
C LEU A 165 1.39 -15.31 -1.90
N THR A 166 1.71 -14.64 -0.80
CA THR A 166 0.81 -14.34 0.33
C THR A 166 0.91 -12.87 0.70
N GLY A 167 -0.05 -12.41 1.53
CA GLY A 167 -0.09 -11.03 1.99
C GLY A 167 -0.98 -10.15 1.12
N GLU A 168 -0.75 -8.84 1.21
CA GLU A 168 -1.65 -7.85 0.64
C GLU A 168 -0.94 -6.52 0.33
N VAL A 169 -1.60 -5.72 -0.49
CA VAL A 169 -1.34 -4.28 -0.65
C VAL A 169 -2.58 -3.53 -0.21
N LYS A 170 -2.44 -2.65 0.76
CA LYS A 170 -3.50 -1.77 1.23
C LYS A 170 -3.37 -0.41 0.56
N VAL A 171 -4.22 -0.11 -0.40
CA VAL A 171 -4.32 1.23 -1.00
C VAL A 171 -5.05 2.13 -0.01
N THR A 172 -4.37 3.13 0.51
CA THR A 172 -4.90 4.10 1.49
C THR A 172 -5.54 5.31 0.82
N SER A 173 -4.98 5.70 -0.33
CA SER A 173 -5.57 6.73 -1.19
C SER A 173 -5.27 6.45 -2.66
N ALA A 174 -6.20 6.82 -3.53
CA ALA A 174 -6.01 6.76 -4.96
C ALA A 174 -6.78 7.90 -5.65
N SER A 175 -6.13 8.52 -6.61
CA SER A 175 -6.67 9.59 -7.45
C SER A 175 -6.35 9.33 -8.92
N ALA A 176 -6.65 10.28 -9.79
CA ALA A 176 -6.25 10.19 -11.21
C ALA A 176 -4.73 10.42 -11.42
N ASP A 177 -4.01 10.93 -10.42
CA ASP A 177 -2.62 11.36 -10.55
C ASP A 177 -1.67 10.61 -9.61
N GLU A 178 -2.20 9.94 -8.56
CA GLU A 178 -1.38 9.32 -7.52
C GLU A 178 -2.10 8.17 -6.82
N ILE A 179 -1.31 7.16 -6.43
CA ILE A 179 -1.72 6.04 -5.57
C ILE A 179 -0.78 5.99 -4.38
N SER A 180 -1.32 5.91 -3.16
CA SER A 180 -0.54 5.69 -1.94
C SER A 180 -1.06 4.49 -1.17
N GLY A 181 -0.15 3.80 -0.46
CA GLY A 181 -0.53 2.62 0.30
C GLY A 181 0.62 1.95 1.03
N GLU A 182 0.31 0.79 1.54
CA GLU A 182 1.24 -0.09 2.24
C GLU A 182 1.27 -1.44 1.51
N ILE A 183 2.44 -2.06 1.45
CA ILE A 183 2.65 -3.40 0.91
C ILE A 183 3.19 -4.31 2.03
N ASP A 184 2.60 -5.48 2.18
CA ASP A 184 3.12 -6.58 3.01
C ASP A 184 2.87 -7.89 2.29
N VAL A 185 3.85 -8.35 1.51
CA VAL A 185 3.75 -9.55 0.69
C VAL A 185 4.97 -10.43 0.88
N SER A 186 4.78 -11.74 0.70
CA SER A 186 5.88 -12.70 0.75
C SER A 186 5.63 -13.92 -0.13
N ALA A 187 6.71 -14.55 -0.58
CA ALA A 187 6.72 -15.85 -1.24
C ALA A 187 8.04 -16.55 -0.95
N GLY A 188 7.99 -17.73 -0.29
CA GLY A 188 9.18 -18.44 0.19
C GLY A 188 10.04 -17.52 1.09
N ASP A 189 11.33 -17.42 0.78
CA ASP A 189 12.29 -16.61 1.54
C ASP A 189 12.33 -15.12 1.13
N THR A 190 11.42 -14.71 0.25
CA THR A 190 11.34 -13.31 -0.23
C THR A 190 10.16 -12.60 0.38
N SER A 191 10.38 -11.39 0.91
CA SER A 191 9.33 -10.52 1.43
C SER A 191 9.58 -9.06 1.11
N ILE A 192 8.49 -8.31 0.99
CA ILE A 192 8.48 -6.87 0.76
C ILE A 192 7.46 -6.25 1.70
N LYS A 193 7.90 -5.30 2.53
CA LYS A 193 7.05 -4.55 3.46
C LYS A 193 7.35 -3.07 3.39
N GLY A 194 6.34 -2.24 3.65
CA GLY A 194 6.53 -0.81 3.79
C GLY A 194 5.45 0.02 3.12
N SER A 195 5.74 1.31 2.91
CA SER A 195 4.83 2.28 2.32
C SER A 195 5.33 2.79 0.98
N PHE A 196 4.41 3.13 0.11
CA PHE A 196 4.70 3.71 -1.20
C PHE A 196 3.73 4.83 -1.53
N THR A 197 4.20 5.74 -2.39
CA THR A 197 3.39 6.73 -3.09
C THR A 197 3.88 6.80 -4.52
N ALA A 198 3.03 6.46 -5.49
CA ALA A 198 3.36 6.36 -6.90
C ALA A 198 2.56 7.36 -7.73
N LYS A 199 3.25 8.17 -8.55
CA LYS A 199 2.60 9.07 -9.52
C LYS A 199 2.08 8.28 -10.71
N ILE A 200 0.86 8.56 -11.15
CA ILE A 200 0.25 7.88 -12.30
C ILE A 200 0.73 8.55 -13.59
N LEU A 201 1.39 7.78 -14.44
CA LEU A 201 1.80 8.20 -15.77
C LEU A 201 0.64 8.04 -16.74
N LYS A 202 0.21 9.15 -17.34
CA LYS A 202 -0.81 9.16 -18.39
C LYS A 202 -0.16 8.75 -19.73
N ARG A 203 -0.72 7.77 -20.40
CA ARG A 203 -0.33 7.45 -21.79
C ARG A 203 -0.66 8.65 -22.68
N LYS A 204 0.32 9.11 -23.41
CA LYS A 204 0.12 10.10 -24.50
C LYS A 204 -0.43 9.43 -25.74
#